data_a8a6f52af7148e52337a2c97843f725f
#
_entry.id   a8a6f52af7148e52337a2c97843f725f
#
_cell.length_a   1.000
_cell.length_b   1.000
_cell.length_c   1.000
_cell.angle_alpha   90.00
_cell.angle_beta   90.00
_cell.angle_gamma   90.00
#
_symmetry.space_group_name_H-M   'P 1'
#
loop_
_entity.id
_entity.type
_entity.pdbx_description
1 polymer ?
#
loop_
_entity_poly.entity_id
_entity_poly.type
_entity_poly.pdbx_seq_one_letter_code
_entity_poly.pdbx_strand_id
1 'polypeptide(L)'
;SSTIKHIRKMKVIGQYLIAYWLYIDGVDTIIKMAVKAASSPEYGFETSDLISALLMVQFIAFPAAILYNLFAQKIGTKNAVFVAIGGYALATLLGYYMSTRVHFYCLAALIGLFQGGIQALSRSLYARLVPKNMEAEFFGFYNMLGKFASVVGPILVGWIGFYTGSARYGILSILILFIAGAI
;
A
#
# COMPACT_ATOMS: atom_id res chain seq x y z
N SER A 1 -32.63 -13.12 -14.92
CA SER A 1 -31.36 -13.70 -14.37
C SER A 1 -30.10 -12.89 -14.76
N SER A 2 -30.08 -12.21 -15.93
CA SER A 2 -28.93 -11.35 -16.34
C SER A 2 -28.77 -10.11 -15.46
N THR A 3 -29.85 -9.45 -15.12
CA THR A 3 -29.89 -8.24 -14.28
C THR A 3 -29.34 -8.51 -12.87
N ILE A 4 -29.69 -9.63 -12.26
CA ILE A 4 -29.19 -10.01 -10.92
C ILE A 4 -27.68 -10.28 -10.97
N LYS A 5 -27.18 -10.93 -12.01
CA LYS A 5 -25.73 -11.11 -12.20
C LYS A 5 -25.00 -9.78 -12.38
N HIS A 6 -25.59 -8.83 -13.11
CA HIS A 6 -25.04 -7.50 -13.30
C HIS A 6 -24.97 -6.70 -12.00
N ILE A 7 -26.07 -6.66 -11.25
CA ILE A 7 -26.12 -5.98 -9.92
C ILE A 7 -25.12 -6.59 -8.95
N ARG A 8 -25.01 -7.92 -8.90
CA ARG A 8 -24.04 -8.61 -8.04
C ARG A 8 -22.60 -8.31 -8.42
N LYS A 9 -22.31 -8.23 -9.72
CA LYS A 9 -20.99 -7.85 -10.23
C LYS A 9 -20.64 -6.42 -9.87
N MET A 10 -21.59 -5.48 -10.00
CA MET A 10 -21.41 -4.08 -9.60
C MET A 10 -21.13 -3.93 -8.11
N LYS A 11 -21.80 -4.71 -7.26
CA LYS A 11 -21.55 -4.73 -5.81
C LYS A 11 -20.11 -5.22 -5.51
N VAL A 12 -19.66 -6.27 -6.17
CA VAL A 12 -18.29 -6.80 -5.99
C VAL A 12 -17.24 -5.78 -6.41
N ILE A 13 -17.45 -5.09 -7.53
CA ILE A 13 -16.55 -4.02 -7.99
C ILE A 13 -16.49 -2.88 -6.96
N GLY A 14 -17.64 -2.44 -6.44
CA GLY A 14 -17.70 -1.40 -5.40
C GLY A 14 -16.96 -1.81 -4.11
N GLN A 15 -17.18 -3.03 -3.65
CA GLN A 15 -16.46 -3.57 -2.48
C GLN A 15 -14.95 -3.63 -2.72
N TYR A 16 -14.55 -4.08 -3.92
CA TYR A 16 -13.13 -4.10 -4.28
C TYR A 16 -12.51 -2.69 -4.30
N LEU A 17 -13.21 -1.70 -4.85
CA LEU A 17 -12.72 -0.33 -4.91
C LEU A 17 -12.54 0.28 -3.51
N ILE A 18 -13.45 0.00 -2.58
CA ILE A 18 -13.32 0.45 -1.18
C ILE A 18 -12.12 -0.23 -0.52
N ALA A 19 -11.99 -1.55 -0.67
CA ALA A 19 -10.86 -2.30 -0.14
C ALA A 19 -9.53 -1.79 -0.72
N TYR A 20 -9.48 -1.60 -2.05
CA TYR A 20 -8.33 -1.03 -2.76
C TYR A 20 -7.94 0.34 -2.20
N TRP A 21 -8.91 1.23 -2.06
CA TRP A 21 -8.66 2.57 -1.55
C TRP A 21 -8.04 2.56 -0.16
N LEU A 22 -8.56 1.70 0.74
CA LEU A 22 -8.07 1.58 2.11
C LEU A 22 -6.63 1.06 2.17
N TYR A 23 -6.33 -0.06 1.51
CA TYR A 23 -4.97 -0.60 1.61
C TYR A 23 -3.94 0.20 0.81
N ILE A 24 -4.32 0.85 -0.29
CA ILE A 24 -3.43 1.76 -1.03
C ILE A 24 -3.16 3.04 -0.23
N ASP A 25 -4.15 3.56 0.50
CA ASP A 25 -3.93 4.66 1.45
C ASP A 25 -2.92 4.26 2.53
N GLY A 26 -3.03 3.04 3.06
CA GLY A 26 -2.04 2.48 3.98
C GLY A 26 -0.63 2.40 3.38
N VAL A 27 -0.51 1.89 2.15
CA VAL A 27 0.76 1.78 1.40
C VAL A 27 1.42 3.16 1.22
N ASP A 28 0.68 4.13 0.72
CA ASP A 28 1.20 5.47 0.48
C ASP A 28 1.57 6.17 1.79
N THR A 29 0.79 5.93 2.83
CA THR A 29 0.99 6.56 4.14
C THR A 29 2.24 6.03 4.82
N ILE A 30 2.48 4.71 4.83
CA ILE A 30 3.70 4.16 5.46
C ILE A 30 4.96 4.67 4.76
N ILE A 31 4.96 4.78 3.43
CA ILE A 31 6.09 5.33 2.67
C ILE A 31 6.37 6.78 3.10
N LYS A 32 5.34 7.63 3.11
CA LYS A 32 5.46 9.03 3.50
C LYS A 32 5.88 9.21 4.96
N MET A 33 5.32 8.39 5.86
CA MET A 33 5.66 8.46 7.28
C MET A 33 7.07 7.95 7.56
N ALA A 34 7.55 6.92 6.85
CA ALA A 34 8.93 6.46 6.96
C ALA A 34 9.92 7.56 6.55
N VAL A 35 9.67 8.24 5.42
CA VAL A 35 10.49 9.38 4.97
C VAL A 35 10.43 10.54 5.97
N LYS A 36 9.23 10.90 6.45
CA LYS A 36 9.06 11.98 7.42
C LYS A 36 9.77 11.66 8.74
N ALA A 37 9.66 10.46 9.25
CA ALA A 37 10.36 10.04 10.46
C ALA A 37 11.88 10.11 10.25
N ALA A 38 12.39 9.57 9.16
CA ALA A 38 13.80 9.60 8.82
C ALA A 38 14.36 11.04 8.67
N SER A 39 13.52 11.97 8.23
CA SER A 39 13.89 13.41 8.11
C SER A 39 13.88 14.17 9.45
N SER A 40 13.43 13.55 10.54
CA SER A 40 13.39 14.22 11.83
C SER A 40 14.79 14.34 12.45
N PRO A 41 15.09 15.44 13.19
CA PRO A 41 16.39 15.63 13.84
C PRO A 41 16.78 14.49 14.79
N GLU A 42 15.79 13.77 15.32
CA GLU A 42 15.98 12.66 16.26
C GLU A 42 16.82 11.52 15.66
N TYR A 43 16.69 11.24 14.35
CA TYR A 43 17.43 10.17 13.69
C TYR A 43 18.74 10.62 13.02
N GLY A 44 18.91 11.92 12.79
CA GLY A 44 20.13 12.48 12.21
C GLY A 44 20.47 11.97 10.82
N PHE A 45 19.45 11.62 10.03
CA PHE A 45 19.65 11.17 8.65
C PHE A 45 19.81 12.36 7.72
N GLU A 46 20.74 12.25 6.80
CA GLU A 46 20.97 13.27 5.79
C GLU A 46 20.00 13.10 4.60
N THR A 47 19.81 14.16 3.84
CA THR A 47 19.02 14.11 2.58
C THR A 47 19.54 13.05 1.62
N SER A 48 20.85 12.82 1.62
CA SER A 48 21.53 11.76 0.84
C SER A 48 21.03 10.35 1.23
N ASP A 49 20.80 10.08 2.52
CA ASP A 49 20.25 8.80 3.00
C ASP A 49 18.81 8.59 2.47
N LEU A 50 18.00 9.65 2.49
CA LEU A 50 16.62 9.60 1.99
C LEU A 50 16.56 9.32 0.49
N ILE A 51 17.39 10.02 -0.29
CA ILE A 51 17.48 9.82 -1.74
C ILE A 51 17.99 8.41 -2.05
N SER A 52 19.00 7.95 -1.35
CA SER A 52 19.57 6.60 -1.53
C SER A 52 18.53 5.51 -1.23
N ALA A 53 17.75 5.68 -0.16
CA ALA A 53 16.67 4.75 0.18
C ALA A 53 15.56 4.75 -0.87
N LEU A 54 15.15 5.92 -1.38
CA LEU A 54 14.15 6.01 -2.46
C LEU A 54 14.64 5.34 -3.75
N LEU A 55 15.90 5.55 -4.14
CA LEU A 55 16.50 4.87 -5.28
C LEU A 55 16.53 3.35 -5.06
N MET A 56 16.93 2.90 -3.88
CA MET A 56 16.96 1.49 -3.52
C MET A 56 15.57 0.85 -3.64
N VAL A 57 14.53 1.52 -3.15
CA VAL A 57 13.12 1.07 -3.32
C VAL A 57 12.80 0.85 -4.79
N GLN A 58 13.14 1.80 -5.67
CA GLN A 58 12.84 1.71 -7.10
C GLN A 58 13.62 0.59 -7.80
N PHE A 59 14.91 0.45 -7.47
CA PHE A 59 15.74 -0.64 -8.02
C PHE A 59 15.27 -2.02 -7.58
N ILE A 60 14.79 -2.17 -6.36
CA ILE A 60 14.22 -3.42 -5.85
C ILE A 60 12.83 -3.67 -6.42
N ALA A 61 11.99 -2.64 -6.51
CA ALA A 61 10.61 -2.77 -6.96
C ALA A 61 10.48 -3.28 -8.40
N PHE A 62 11.41 -2.91 -9.27
CA PHE A 62 11.38 -3.34 -10.68
C PHE A 62 11.52 -4.87 -10.84
N PRO A 63 12.61 -5.53 -10.39
CA PRO A 63 12.72 -6.98 -10.47
C PRO A 63 11.68 -7.69 -9.59
N ALA A 64 11.34 -7.12 -8.42
CA ALA A 64 10.35 -7.67 -7.54
C ALA A 64 8.96 -7.74 -8.19
N ALA A 65 8.55 -6.75 -8.98
CA ALA A 65 7.28 -6.77 -9.70
C ALA A 65 7.19 -7.96 -10.68
N ILE A 66 8.29 -8.30 -11.36
CA ILE A 66 8.35 -9.44 -12.26
C ILE A 66 8.22 -10.75 -11.48
N LEU A 67 9.01 -10.91 -10.41
CA LEU A 67 8.95 -12.09 -9.54
C LEU A 67 7.57 -12.24 -8.88
N TYR A 68 6.98 -11.14 -8.47
CA TYR A 68 5.66 -11.12 -7.86
C TYR A 68 4.56 -11.55 -8.84
N ASN A 69 4.69 -11.18 -10.11
CA ASN A 69 3.76 -11.64 -11.15
C ASN A 69 3.88 -13.16 -11.38
N LEU A 70 5.09 -13.71 -11.42
CA LEU A 70 5.32 -15.16 -11.51
C LEU A 70 4.78 -15.89 -10.27
N PHE A 71 4.97 -15.33 -9.09
CA PHE A 71 4.41 -15.85 -7.84
C PHE A 71 2.88 -15.85 -7.86
N ALA A 72 2.27 -14.76 -8.34
CA ALA A 72 0.82 -14.65 -8.46
C ALA A 72 0.20 -15.64 -9.44
N GLN A 73 0.94 -16.08 -10.47
CA GLN A 73 0.48 -17.13 -11.36
C GLN A 73 0.34 -18.49 -10.65
N LYS A 74 1.16 -18.75 -9.62
CA LYS A 74 1.13 -20.02 -8.87
C LYS A 74 0.05 -20.02 -7.78
N ILE A 75 -0.08 -18.93 -7.00
CA ILE A 75 -0.99 -18.89 -5.84
C ILE A 75 -2.32 -18.17 -6.12
N GLY A 76 -2.44 -17.56 -7.29
CA GLY A 76 -3.59 -16.73 -7.68
C GLY A 76 -3.41 -15.26 -7.31
N THR A 77 -3.92 -14.36 -8.16
CA THR A 77 -3.74 -12.91 -8.02
C THR A 77 -4.29 -12.37 -6.70
N LYS A 78 -5.46 -12.86 -6.27
CA LYS A 78 -6.07 -12.45 -5.00
C LYS A 78 -5.18 -12.76 -3.80
N ASN A 79 -4.68 -14.00 -3.71
CA ASN A 79 -3.82 -14.42 -2.61
C ASN A 79 -2.49 -13.66 -2.62
N ALA A 80 -1.94 -13.37 -3.80
CA ALA A 80 -0.74 -12.58 -3.92
C ALA A 80 -0.93 -11.14 -3.44
N VAL A 81 -2.10 -10.52 -3.65
CA VAL A 81 -2.44 -9.21 -3.09
C VAL A 81 -2.49 -9.29 -1.56
N PHE A 82 -3.08 -10.33 -0.96
CA PHE A 82 -3.08 -10.51 0.49
C PHE A 82 -1.68 -10.67 1.07
N VAL A 83 -0.80 -11.41 0.39
CA VAL A 83 0.61 -11.52 0.80
C VAL A 83 1.31 -10.16 0.76
N ALA A 84 1.02 -9.32 -0.25
CA ALA A 84 1.56 -7.97 -0.32
C ALA A 84 1.05 -7.07 0.81
N ILE A 85 -0.26 -7.12 1.12
CA ILE A 85 -0.84 -6.39 2.26
C ILE A 85 -0.18 -6.85 3.56
N GLY A 86 0.04 -8.16 3.76
CA GLY A 86 0.79 -8.71 4.89
C GLY A 86 2.22 -8.21 4.97
N GLY A 87 2.91 -8.09 3.83
CA GLY A 87 4.25 -7.50 3.74
C GLY A 87 4.28 -6.03 4.16
N TYR A 88 3.29 -5.25 3.76
CA TYR A 88 3.15 -3.86 4.21
C TYR A 88 2.75 -3.73 5.68
N ALA A 89 1.93 -4.63 6.21
CA ALA A 89 1.64 -4.69 7.63
C ALA A 89 2.93 -4.98 8.44
N LEU A 90 3.77 -5.91 7.96
CA LEU A 90 5.09 -6.15 8.52
C LEU A 90 5.99 -4.92 8.42
N ALA A 91 6.01 -4.23 7.28
CA ALA A 91 6.74 -2.98 7.11
C ALA A 91 6.29 -1.91 8.11
N THR A 92 4.99 -1.83 8.40
CA THR A 92 4.44 -0.92 9.42
C THR A 92 4.94 -1.25 10.82
N LEU A 93 5.00 -2.54 11.17
CA LEU A 93 5.57 -3.01 12.45
C LEU A 93 7.06 -2.68 12.56
N LEU A 94 7.83 -2.91 11.50
CA LEU A 94 9.24 -2.53 11.46
C LEU A 94 9.43 -1.01 11.55
N GLY A 95 8.56 -0.22 10.94
CA GLY A 95 8.53 1.24 11.04
C GLY A 95 8.33 1.73 12.48
N TYR A 96 7.52 1.02 13.27
CA TYR A 96 7.34 1.31 14.70
C TYR A 96 8.65 1.14 15.50
N TYR A 97 9.44 0.08 15.18
CA TYR A 97 10.72 -0.19 15.84
C TYR A 97 11.92 0.52 15.20
N MET A 98 11.68 1.32 14.17
CA MET A 98 12.76 2.04 13.48
C MET A 98 13.50 2.97 14.44
N SER A 99 14.84 2.80 14.53
CA SER A 99 15.71 3.61 15.40
C SER A 99 17.09 3.85 14.80
N THR A 100 17.47 3.13 13.76
CA THR A 100 18.80 3.21 13.14
C THR A 100 18.72 3.34 11.63
N ARG A 101 19.81 3.81 10.99
CA ARG A 101 19.91 3.84 9.52
C ARG A 101 19.70 2.45 8.89
N VAL A 102 20.22 1.40 9.54
CA VAL A 102 20.05 0.02 9.06
C VAL A 102 18.57 -0.37 9.04
N HIS A 103 17.83 -0.05 10.10
CA HIS A 103 16.38 -0.31 10.14
C HIS A 103 15.64 0.44 9.03
N PHE A 104 16.05 1.68 8.72
CA PHE A 104 15.46 2.47 7.64
C PHE A 104 15.69 1.84 6.27
N TYR A 105 16.93 1.41 5.96
CA TYR A 105 17.23 0.73 4.70
C TYR A 105 16.57 -0.65 4.60
N CYS A 106 16.47 -1.41 5.69
CA CYS A 106 15.72 -2.66 5.72
C CYS A 106 14.22 -2.44 5.43
N LEU A 107 13.64 -1.39 6.01
CA LEU A 107 12.27 -0.98 5.75
C LEU A 107 12.06 -0.59 4.29
N ALA A 108 12.98 0.20 3.74
CA ALA A 108 12.96 0.59 2.33
C ALA A 108 13.06 -0.62 1.39
N ALA A 109 13.93 -1.58 1.68
CA ALA A 109 14.05 -2.82 0.91
C ALA A 109 12.75 -3.63 0.94
N LEU A 110 12.13 -3.77 2.11
CA LEU A 110 10.86 -4.48 2.28
C LEU A 110 9.73 -3.78 1.51
N ILE A 111 9.64 -2.47 1.59
CA ILE A 111 8.67 -1.67 0.80
C ILE A 111 8.90 -1.94 -0.70
N GLY A 112 10.14 -1.87 -1.17
CA GLY A 112 10.49 -2.11 -2.57
C GLY A 112 10.05 -3.51 -3.06
N LEU A 113 10.20 -4.54 -2.23
CA LEU A 113 9.78 -5.91 -2.57
C LEU A 113 8.29 -6.03 -2.86
N PHE A 114 7.44 -5.31 -2.16
CA PHE A 114 5.99 -5.43 -2.29
C PHE A 114 5.34 -4.34 -3.15
N GLN A 115 6.00 -3.19 -3.33
CA GLN A 115 5.42 -2.02 -4.00
C GLN A 115 5.02 -2.29 -5.46
N GLY A 116 5.93 -2.81 -6.26
CA GLY A 116 5.65 -3.14 -7.65
C GLY A 116 4.55 -4.20 -7.78
N GLY A 117 4.61 -5.23 -6.90
CA GLY A 117 3.65 -6.32 -6.88
C GLY A 117 2.24 -5.86 -6.53
N ILE A 118 2.06 -5.12 -5.45
CA ILE A 118 0.72 -4.71 -4.98
C ILE A 118 0.02 -3.82 -6.00
N GLN A 119 0.74 -2.88 -6.63
CA GLN A 119 0.17 -1.99 -7.63
C GLN A 119 -0.21 -2.73 -8.92
N ALA A 120 0.68 -3.56 -9.46
CA ALA A 120 0.44 -4.31 -10.69
C ALA A 120 -0.69 -5.34 -10.52
N LEU A 121 -0.67 -6.11 -9.42
CA LEU A 121 -1.66 -7.15 -9.17
C LEU A 121 -3.03 -6.58 -8.82
N SER A 122 -3.10 -5.47 -8.09
CA SER A 122 -4.37 -4.79 -7.81
C SER A 122 -5.03 -4.32 -9.10
N ARG A 123 -4.26 -3.71 -10.00
CA ARG A 123 -4.76 -3.31 -11.32
C ARG A 123 -5.21 -4.50 -12.17
N SER A 124 -4.44 -5.59 -12.17
CA SER A 124 -4.78 -6.82 -12.88
C SER A 124 -6.04 -7.49 -12.34
N LEU A 125 -6.19 -7.53 -11.01
CA LEU A 125 -7.38 -8.08 -10.36
C LEU A 125 -8.62 -7.24 -10.70
N TYR A 126 -8.50 -5.92 -10.65
CA TYR A 126 -9.57 -5.01 -11.02
C TYR A 126 -10.00 -5.16 -12.49
N ALA A 127 -9.05 -5.27 -13.41
CA ALA A 127 -9.32 -5.47 -14.84
C ALA A 127 -10.19 -6.71 -15.11
N ARG A 128 -10.04 -7.77 -14.29
CA ARG A 128 -10.86 -8.99 -14.42
C ARG A 128 -12.30 -8.83 -13.91
N LEU A 129 -12.53 -7.85 -13.04
CA LEU A 129 -13.85 -7.56 -12.47
C LEU A 129 -14.67 -6.64 -13.37
N VAL A 130 -14.02 -5.74 -14.09
CA VAL A 130 -14.65 -4.69 -14.91
C VAL A 130 -15.32 -5.30 -16.17
N PRO A 131 -16.53 -4.83 -16.54
CA PRO A 131 -17.16 -5.19 -17.80
C PRO A 131 -16.37 -4.64 -18.99
N LYS A 132 -16.16 -5.47 -20.04
CA LYS A 132 -15.36 -5.11 -21.22
C LYS A 132 -15.82 -3.86 -21.97
N ASN A 133 -17.10 -3.49 -21.84
CA ASN A 133 -17.68 -2.34 -22.53
C ASN A 133 -17.58 -1.01 -21.75
N MET A 134 -17.09 -1.04 -20.51
CA MET A 134 -17.05 0.12 -19.59
C MET A 134 -15.66 0.32 -18.96
N GLU A 135 -14.63 -0.26 -19.56
CA GLU A 135 -13.27 -0.27 -19.01
C GLU A 135 -12.74 1.15 -18.75
N ALA A 136 -12.93 2.08 -19.69
CA ALA A 136 -12.41 3.44 -19.59
C ALA A 136 -13.01 4.18 -18.37
N GLU A 137 -14.33 4.06 -18.16
CA GLU A 137 -15.05 4.70 -17.06
C GLU A 137 -14.61 4.13 -15.71
N PHE A 138 -14.57 2.81 -15.59
CA PHE A 138 -14.18 2.13 -14.36
C PHE A 138 -12.71 2.35 -14.01
N PHE A 139 -11.80 2.36 -14.98
CA PHE A 139 -10.40 2.70 -14.74
C PHE A 139 -10.20 4.17 -14.43
N GLY A 140 -11.07 5.06 -14.93
CA GLY A 140 -11.14 6.45 -14.50
C GLY A 140 -11.40 6.56 -13.00
N PHE A 141 -12.41 5.84 -12.49
CA PHE A 141 -12.72 5.73 -11.06
C PHE A 141 -11.58 5.15 -10.23
N TYR A 142 -10.98 4.06 -10.70
CA TYR A 142 -9.84 3.41 -10.05
C TYR A 142 -8.67 4.39 -9.88
N ASN A 143 -8.31 5.10 -10.95
CA ASN A 143 -7.21 6.07 -10.92
C ASN A 143 -7.55 7.27 -10.04
N MET A 144 -8.80 7.72 -10.03
CA MET A 144 -9.27 8.78 -9.14
C MET A 144 -9.11 8.37 -7.67
N LEU A 145 -9.60 7.18 -7.29
CA LEU A 145 -9.46 6.68 -5.94
C LEU A 145 -8.00 6.52 -5.53
N GLY A 146 -7.13 6.04 -6.42
CA GLY A 146 -5.70 5.99 -6.18
C GLY A 146 -5.06 7.35 -5.90
N LYS A 147 -5.53 8.42 -6.56
CA LYS A 147 -5.05 9.79 -6.29
C LYS A 147 -5.58 10.36 -4.98
N PHE A 148 -6.79 9.98 -4.57
CA PHE A 148 -7.36 10.33 -3.26
C PHE A 148 -6.94 9.38 -2.14
N ALA A 149 -6.23 8.29 -2.43
CA ALA A 149 -5.45 7.55 -1.45
C ALA A 149 -4.41 8.50 -0.82
N SER A 150 -4.00 8.24 0.41
CA SER A 150 -3.16 9.13 1.21
C SER A 150 -3.90 10.32 1.86
N VAL A 151 -5.18 10.20 2.10
CA VAL A 151 -5.94 11.18 2.88
C VAL A 151 -6.27 10.64 4.26
N VAL A 152 -6.82 9.44 4.35
CA VAL A 152 -7.26 8.84 5.62
C VAL A 152 -6.08 8.44 6.48
N GLY A 153 -5.06 7.83 5.87
CA GLY A 153 -3.87 7.38 6.58
C GLY A 153 -3.13 8.49 7.32
N PRO A 154 -2.73 9.60 6.67
CA PRO A 154 -2.09 10.71 7.36
C PRO A 154 -2.95 11.36 8.46
N ILE A 155 -4.28 11.41 8.28
CA ILE A 155 -5.20 11.89 9.31
C ILE A 155 -5.18 10.95 10.52
N LEU A 156 -5.26 9.63 10.31
CA LEU A 156 -5.17 8.63 11.38
C LEU A 156 -3.85 8.73 12.12
N VAL A 157 -2.74 8.79 11.39
CA VAL A 157 -1.39 8.92 11.98
C VAL A 157 -1.28 10.22 12.80
N GLY A 158 -1.77 11.33 12.27
CA GLY A 158 -1.74 12.62 12.94
C GLY A 158 -2.60 12.63 14.21
N TRP A 159 -3.83 12.12 14.12
CA TRP A 159 -4.77 12.05 15.24
C TRP A 159 -4.24 11.17 16.37
N ILE A 160 -3.89 9.93 16.06
CA ILE A 160 -3.41 8.98 17.08
C ILE A 160 -2.07 9.43 17.64
N GLY A 161 -1.18 9.97 16.81
CA GLY A 161 0.08 10.55 17.25
C GLY A 161 -0.13 11.73 18.23
N PHE A 162 -1.11 12.59 17.95
CA PHE A 162 -1.46 13.72 18.82
C PHE A 162 -2.02 13.25 20.17
N TYR A 163 -3.01 12.33 20.18
CA TYR A 163 -3.62 11.85 21.42
C TYR A 163 -2.68 11.00 22.28
N THR A 164 -1.79 10.25 21.66
CA THR A 164 -0.84 9.38 22.38
C THR A 164 0.48 10.09 22.73
N GLY A 165 0.72 11.27 22.17
CA GLY A 165 1.98 11.99 22.30
C GLY A 165 3.16 11.28 21.62
N SER A 166 2.91 10.29 20.76
CA SER A 166 3.96 9.49 20.13
C SER A 166 3.67 9.23 18.64
N ALA A 167 4.58 9.67 17.78
CA ALA A 167 4.53 9.40 16.34
C ALA A 167 4.54 7.89 16.01
N ARG A 168 5.17 7.08 16.86
CA ARG A 168 5.25 5.62 16.66
C ARG A 168 3.88 4.95 16.72
N TYR A 169 3.02 5.33 17.69
CA TYR A 169 1.64 4.83 17.75
C TYR A 169 0.80 5.33 16.57
N GLY A 170 1.07 6.54 16.07
CA GLY A 170 0.50 7.03 14.83
C GLY A 170 0.81 6.09 13.66
N ILE A 171 2.07 5.67 13.50
CA ILE A 171 2.46 4.72 12.45
C ILE A 171 1.73 3.37 12.60
N LEU A 172 1.59 2.84 13.80
CA LEU A 172 0.86 1.60 14.04
C LEU A 172 -0.61 1.67 13.61
N SER A 173 -1.22 2.86 13.65
CA SER A 173 -2.60 3.03 13.21
C SER A 173 -2.85 2.69 11.75
N ILE A 174 -1.81 2.71 10.92
CA ILE A 174 -1.89 2.32 9.50
C ILE A 174 -2.30 0.85 9.35
N LEU A 175 -2.03 0.00 10.34
CA LEU A 175 -2.48 -1.40 10.35
C LEU A 175 -4.00 -1.52 10.23
N ILE A 176 -4.76 -0.55 10.76
CA ILE A 176 -6.21 -0.50 10.64
C ILE A 176 -6.63 -0.46 9.17
N LEU A 177 -5.93 0.31 8.35
CA LEU A 177 -6.20 0.43 6.90
C LEU A 177 -5.90 -0.87 6.17
N PHE A 178 -4.83 -1.57 6.53
CA PHE A 178 -4.49 -2.86 5.94
C PHE A 178 -5.49 -3.96 6.34
N ILE A 179 -5.91 -4.00 7.60
CA ILE A 179 -6.92 -4.94 8.07
C ILE A 179 -8.27 -4.67 7.38
N ALA A 180 -8.71 -3.41 7.37
CA ALA A 180 -9.97 -3.02 6.73
C ALA A 180 -9.94 -3.25 5.21
N GLY A 181 -8.81 -3.01 4.54
CA GLY A 181 -8.64 -3.27 3.12
C GLY A 181 -8.46 -4.75 2.75
N ALA A 182 -8.20 -5.63 3.73
CA ALA A 182 -8.10 -7.07 3.52
C ALA A 182 -9.45 -7.81 3.65
N ILE A 183 -10.50 -7.17 4.16
CA ILE A 183 -11.86 -7.73 4.31
C ILE A 183 -12.65 -7.55 3.02
#